data_b1cfdad7c6d18d8ad994dfda8f4c26ab
#
_entry.id   b1cfdad7c6d18d8ad994dfda8f4c26ab
#
_cell.length_a   1.000
_cell.length_b   1.000
_cell.length_c   1.000
_cell.angle_alpha   90.00
_cell.angle_beta   90.00
_cell.angle_gamma   90.00
#
_symmetry.space_group_name_H-M   'P 1'
#
loop_
_entity.id
_entity.type
_entity.pdbx_description
1 polymer ?
#
loop_
_entity_poly.entity_id
_entity_poly.type
_entity_poly.pdbx_seq_one_letter_code
_entity_poly.pdbx_strand_id
1 'polypeptide(L)'
;MNRVERRRDRGSATVLMITLCFTFLAGSLVWLSRTVDQSLDDRTNAASIAFQAARAGAQAIDPTAVRAGLVIVDPVAARLAVAETTARLLAANGDIGSLSAVSIETNRVTVSVTITTTGRAATGTASAAAFAGVDAPLP
;
A
#
# COMPACT_ATOMS: atom_id res chain seq x y z
N MET A 1 -54.54 37.95 -12.29
CA MET A 1 -53.28 37.28 -11.99
C MET A 1 -52.39 37.45 -13.20
N ASN A 2 -51.31 38.27 -13.04
CA ASN A 2 -50.53 38.82 -14.15
C ASN A 2 -49.64 37.77 -14.81
N ARG A 3 -49.70 37.68 -16.17
CA ARG A 3 -48.83 36.80 -17.01
C ARG A 3 -47.31 37.05 -16.81
N VAL A 4 -46.95 38.21 -16.29
CA VAL A 4 -45.55 38.60 -16.06
C VAL A 4 -44.96 37.88 -14.84
N GLU A 5 -45.71 37.62 -13.78
CA GLU A 5 -45.26 36.89 -12.61
C GLU A 5 -44.94 35.42 -12.91
N ARG A 6 -45.76 34.74 -13.74
CA ARG A 6 -45.50 33.35 -14.15
C ARG A 6 -44.20 33.12 -14.96
N ARG A 7 -43.72 34.18 -15.65
CA ARG A 7 -42.46 34.11 -16.42
C ARG A 7 -41.22 34.22 -15.50
N ARG A 8 -41.35 34.99 -14.40
CA ARG A 8 -40.30 35.21 -13.44
C ARG A 8 -40.01 33.93 -12.62
N ASP A 9 -41.03 33.19 -12.23
CA ASP A 9 -40.94 31.96 -11.48
C ASP A 9 -40.29 30.82 -12.27
N ARG A 10 -40.51 30.73 -13.58
CA ARG A 10 -39.88 29.71 -14.44
C ARG A 10 -38.37 29.89 -14.61
N GLY A 11 -37.88 31.13 -14.67
CA GLY A 11 -36.46 31.45 -14.74
C GLY A 11 -35.74 31.11 -13.43
N SER A 12 -36.38 31.41 -12.30
CA SER A 12 -35.84 31.10 -10.98
C SER A 12 -35.72 29.59 -10.73
N ALA A 13 -36.71 28.82 -11.11
CA ALA A 13 -36.68 27.36 -10.97
C ALA A 13 -35.55 26.69 -11.80
N THR A 14 -35.32 27.20 -13.01
CA THR A 14 -34.25 26.67 -13.90
C THR A 14 -32.87 26.97 -13.32
N VAL A 15 -32.64 28.19 -12.82
CA VAL A 15 -31.38 28.59 -12.18
C VAL A 15 -31.14 27.74 -10.93
N LEU A 16 -32.18 27.55 -10.12
CA LEU A 16 -32.08 26.72 -8.90
C LEU A 16 -31.72 25.26 -9.24
N MET A 17 -32.32 24.71 -10.28
CA MET A 17 -32.04 23.33 -10.72
C MET A 17 -30.61 23.18 -11.26
N ILE A 18 -30.12 24.15 -12.03
CA ILE A 18 -28.74 24.16 -12.52
C ILE A 18 -27.75 24.25 -11.37
N THR A 19 -27.99 25.14 -10.40
CA THR A 19 -27.14 25.30 -9.22
C THR A 19 -27.10 24.01 -8.40
N LEU A 20 -28.24 23.35 -8.21
CA LEU A 20 -28.34 22.09 -7.48
C LEU A 20 -27.55 20.97 -8.20
N CYS A 21 -27.67 20.86 -9.52
CA CYS A 21 -26.89 19.92 -10.30
C CYS A 21 -25.39 20.15 -10.20
N PHE A 22 -24.96 21.42 -10.29
CA PHE A 22 -23.53 21.76 -10.15
C PHE A 22 -22.99 21.45 -8.75
N THR A 23 -23.75 21.74 -7.71
CA THR A 23 -23.37 21.44 -6.33
C THR A 23 -23.24 19.92 -6.12
N PHE A 24 -24.17 19.15 -6.66
CA PHE A 24 -24.15 17.68 -6.59
C PHE A 24 -22.96 17.10 -7.34
N LEU A 25 -22.66 17.59 -8.56
CA LEU A 25 -21.50 17.18 -9.33
C LEU A 25 -20.19 17.52 -8.63
N ALA A 26 -20.06 18.74 -8.11
CA ALA A 26 -18.86 19.15 -7.39
C ALA A 26 -18.65 18.31 -6.11
N GLY A 27 -19.71 18.06 -5.36
CA GLY A 27 -19.66 17.20 -4.17
C GLY A 27 -19.27 15.76 -4.50
N SER A 28 -19.79 15.22 -5.60
CA SER A 28 -19.45 13.87 -6.08
C SER A 28 -17.98 13.75 -6.49
N LEU A 29 -17.43 14.77 -7.17
CA LEU A 29 -16.02 14.80 -7.57
C LEU A 29 -15.08 14.87 -6.36
N VAL A 30 -15.38 15.70 -5.37
CA VAL A 30 -14.60 15.78 -4.12
C VAL A 30 -14.63 14.46 -3.35
N TRP A 31 -15.81 13.84 -3.28
CA TRP A 31 -15.93 12.54 -2.60
C TRP A 31 -15.15 11.44 -3.32
N LEU A 32 -15.20 11.41 -4.66
CA LEU A 32 -14.47 10.44 -5.48
C LEU A 32 -12.95 10.63 -5.34
N SER A 33 -12.47 11.88 -5.39
CA SER A 33 -11.04 12.20 -5.20
C SER A 33 -10.52 11.69 -3.86
N ARG A 34 -11.21 11.96 -2.76
CA ARG A 34 -10.83 11.46 -1.43
C ARG A 34 -10.77 9.93 -1.37
N THR A 35 -11.70 9.26 -2.03
CA THR A 35 -11.75 7.80 -2.04
C THR A 35 -10.57 7.19 -2.79
N VAL A 36 -10.14 7.82 -3.88
CA VAL A 36 -8.97 7.39 -4.66
C VAL A 36 -7.68 7.65 -3.88
N ASP A 37 -7.52 8.83 -3.30
CA ASP A 37 -6.33 9.19 -2.52
C ASP A 37 -6.11 8.22 -1.36
N GLN A 38 -7.14 7.92 -0.58
CA GLN A 38 -7.05 6.95 0.52
C GLN A 38 -6.65 5.55 0.04
N SER A 39 -7.15 5.11 -1.10
CA SER A 39 -6.80 3.78 -1.62
C SER A 39 -5.36 3.69 -2.13
N LEU A 40 -4.79 4.79 -2.60
CA LEU A 40 -3.39 4.88 -3.00
C LEU A 40 -2.47 4.91 -1.77
N ASP A 41 -2.83 5.67 -0.75
CA ASP A 41 -2.10 5.73 0.51
C ASP A 41 -2.04 4.36 1.19
N ASP A 42 -3.17 3.65 1.29
CA ASP A 42 -3.22 2.30 1.87
C ASP A 42 -2.33 1.32 1.11
N ARG A 43 -2.32 1.37 -0.24
CA ARG A 43 -1.45 0.51 -1.07
C ARG A 43 0.02 0.86 -0.90
N THR A 44 0.35 2.15 -0.84
CA THR A 44 1.72 2.61 -0.66
C THR A 44 2.24 2.20 0.71
N ASN A 45 1.42 2.31 1.74
CA ASN A 45 1.76 1.88 3.10
C ASN A 45 1.96 0.36 3.16
N ALA A 46 1.04 -0.43 2.60
CA ALA A 46 1.18 -1.88 2.50
C ALA A 46 2.46 -2.30 1.75
N ALA A 47 2.78 -1.64 0.64
CA ALA A 47 3.99 -1.90 -0.13
C ALA A 47 5.26 -1.52 0.65
N SER A 48 5.24 -0.43 1.40
CA SER A 48 6.36 0.00 2.26
C SER A 48 6.64 -1.03 3.36
N ILE A 49 5.60 -1.51 4.04
CA ILE A 49 5.72 -2.55 5.07
C ILE A 49 6.25 -3.85 4.44
N ALA A 50 5.70 -4.27 3.29
CA ALA A 50 6.16 -5.46 2.57
C ALA A 50 7.63 -5.34 2.17
N PHE A 51 8.08 -4.17 1.71
CA PHE A 51 9.48 -3.95 1.35
C PHE A 51 10.43 -4.05 2.56
N GLN A 52 10.08 -3.43 3.69
CA GLN A 52 10.89 -3.50 4.89
C GLN A 52 10.94 -4.93 5.45
N ALA A 53 9.84 -5.66 5.43
CA ALA A 53 9.77 -7.06 5.83
C ALA A 53 10.59 -7.95 4.88
N ALA A 54 10.49 -7.76 3.57
CA ALA A 54 11.30 -8.49 2.59
C ALA A 54 12.80 -8.25 2.79
N ARG A 55 13.18 -7.00 3.07
CA ARG A 55 14.57 -6.64 3.37
C ARG A 55 15.06 -7.31 4.65
N ALA A 56 14.24 -7.34 5.70
CA ALA A 56 14.59 -8.04 6.95
C ALA A 56 14.77 -9.55 6.72
N GLY A 57 13.89 -10.17 5.93
CA GLY A 57 14.01 -11.57 5.54
C GLY A 57 15.27 -11.86 4.70
N ALA A 58 15.58 -10.99 3.75
CA ALA A 58 16.77 -11.15 2.90
C ALA A 58 18.11 -11.00 3.66
N GLN A 59 18.09 -10.39 4.84
CA GLN A 59 19.27 -10.29 5.72
C GLN A 59 19.51 -11.57 6.54
N ALA A 60 18.55 -12.48 6.60
CA ALA A 60 18.69 -13.76 7.29
C ALA A 60 19.47 -14.74 6.41
N ILE A 61 20.77 -14.53 6.31
CA ILE A 61 21.68 -15.30 5.46
C ILE A 61 22.20 -16.53 6.25
N ASP A 62 22.28 -17.69 5.58
CA ASP A 62 22.88 -18.89 6.14
C ASP A 62 24.40 -18.68 6.35
N PRO A 63 24.88 -18.68 7.60
CA PRO A 63 26.31 -18.48 7.89
C PRO A 63 27.20 -19.60 7.35
N THR A 64 26.66 -20.79 7.11
CA THR A 64 27.39 -21.92 6.56
C THR A 64 27.62 -21.70 5.08
N ALA A 65 26.60 -21.26 4.36
CA ALA A 65 26.69 -20.94 2.93
C ALA A 65 27.66 -19.77 2.68
N VAL A 66 27.64 -18.74 3.53
CA VAL A 66 28.57 -17.61 3.42
C VAL A 66 30.03 -18.04 3.53
N ARG A 67 30.36 -18.98 4.43
CA ARG A 67 31.72 -19.52 4.54
C ARG A 67 32.16 -20.30 3.30
N ALA A 68 31.22 -20.82 2.54
CA ALA A 68 31.43 -21.45 1.25
C ALA A 68 31.44 -20.47 0.05
N GLY A 69 31.33 -19.17 0.30
CA GLY A 69 31.25 -18.14 -0.74
C GLY A 69 29.89 -18.03 -1.43
N LEU A 70 28.85 -18.62 -0.86
CA LEU A 70 27.49 -18.61 -1.41
C LEU A 70 26.59 -17.71 -0.58
N VAL A 71 25.70 -16.94 -1.25
CA VAL A 71 24.68 -16.13 -0.59
C VAL A 71 23.35 -16.84 -0.69
N ILE A 72 23.00 -17.53 0.37
CA ILE A 72 21.76 -18.28 0.49
C ILE A 72 20.99 -17.75 1.70
N VAL A 73 19.72 -17.47 1.52
CA VAL A 73 18.84 -17.05 2.61
C VAL A 73 18.40 -18.29 3.40
N ASP A 74 18.52 -18.23 4.73
CA ASP A 74 17.96 -19.25 5.61
C ASP A 74 16.42 -19.11 5.61
N PRO A 75 15.67 -20.10 5.10
CA PRO A 75 14.23 -19.97 4.94
C PRO A 75 13.47 -19.92 6.28
N VAL A 76 14.01 -20.48 7.34
CA VAL A 76 13.37 -20.49 8.65
C VAL A 76 13.58 -19.15 9.33
N ALA A 77 14.81 -18.70 9.39
CA ALA A 77 15.16 -17.39 9.97
C ALA A 77 14.50 -16.23 9.18
N ALA A 78 14.46 -16.32 7.85
CA ALA A 78 13.82 -15.32 7.01
C ALA A 78 12.32 -15.20 7.26
N ARG A 79 11.60 -16.33 7.36
CA ARG A 79 10.16 -16.31 7.69
C ARG A 79 9.89 -15.68 9.06
N LEU A 80 10.70 -16.00 10.03
CA LEU A 80 10.57 -15.42 11.37
C LEU A 80 10.81 -13.90 11.34
N ALA A 81 11.88 -13.45 10.69
CA ALA A 81 12.22 -12.03 10.55
C ALA A 81 11.14 -11.25 9.79
N VAL A 82 10.57 -11.83 8.73
CA VAL A 82 9.46 -11.23 7.98
C VAL A 82 8.22 -11.09 8.86
N ALA A 83 7.83 -12.15 9.57
CA ALA A 83 6.64 -12.14 10.41
C ALA A 83 6.76 -11.12 11.55
N GLU A 84 7.89 -11.10 12.24
CA GLU A 84 8.17 -10.17 13.33
C GLU A 84 8.20 -8.72 12.84
N THR A 85 8.88 -8.44 11.72
CA THR A 85 8.98 -7.10 11.16
C THR A 85 7.60 -6.60 10.69
N THR A 86 6.81 -7.46 10.03
CA THR A 86 5.45 -7.11 9.61
C THR A 86 4.58 -6.79 10.81
N ALA A 87 4.56 -7.63 11.84
CA ALA A 87 3.75 -7.40 13.04
C ALA A 87 4.14 -6.10 13.75
N ARG A 88 5.44 -5.84 13.90
CA ARG A 88 5.96 -4.62 14.52
C ARG A 88 5.57 -3.36 13.74
N LEU A 89 5.68 -3.38 12.40
CA LEU A 89 5.35 -2.23 11.55
C LEU A 89 3.85 -1.96 11.52
N LEU A 90 3.01 -2.99 11.43
CA LEU A 90 1.55 -2.84 11.54
C LEU A 90 1.16 -2.22 12.89
N ALA A 91 1.73 -2.71 13.98
CA ALA A 91 1.48 -2.16 15.31
C ALA A 91 1.96 -0.71 15.46
N ALA A 92 3.13 -0.38 14.91
CA ALA A 92 3.69 0.97 14.98
C ALA A 92 2.87 2.01 14.19
N ASN A 93 2.29 1.59 13.06
CA ASN A 93 1.43 2.44 12.23
C ASN A 93 -0.03 2.48 12.73
N GLY A 94 -0.40 1.60 13.65
CA GLY A 94 -1.79 1.45 14.08
C GLY A 94 -2.68 0.79 13.01
N ASP A 95 -2.09 0.09 12.06
CA ASP A 95 -2.80 -0.55 10.96
C ASP A 95 -3.32 -1.94 11.36
N ILE A 96 -4.51 -2.26 10.90
CA ILE A 96 -5.06 -3.61 10.97
C ILE A 96 -4.67 -4.32 9.67
N GLY A 97 -3.87 -5.38 9.77
CA GLY A 97 -3.41 -6.10 8.59
C GLY A 97 -2.79 -7.43 8.91
N SER A 98 -2.38 -8.14 7.88
CA SER A 98 -1.75 -9.44 7.99
C SER A 98 -0.75 -9.70 6.87
N LEU A 99 0.19 -10.58 7.15
CA LEU A 99 1.08 -11.16 6.17
C LEU A 99 0.28 -12.12 5.27
N SER A 100 0.15 -11.79 3.98
CA SER A 100 -0.68 -12.57 3.03
C SER A 100 0.12 -13.69 2.38
N ALA A 101 1.38 -13.44 2.02
CA ALA A 101 2.25 -14.45 1.41
C ALA A 101 3.74 -14.14 1.64
N VAL A 102 4.54 -15.20 1.75
CA VAL A 102 6.01 -15.13 1.76
C VAL A 102 6.55 -16.19 0.81
N SER A 103 7.32 -15.77 -0.18
CA SER A 103 8.09 -16.66 -1.06
C SER A 103 9.58 -16.41 -0.84
N ILE A 104 10.31 -17.49 -0.62
CA ILE A 104 11.75 -17.45 -0.40
C ILE A 104 12.40 -18.29 -1.47
N GLU A 105 13.19 -17.64 -2.29
CA GLU A 105 14.07 -18.26 -3.29
C GLU A 105 15.51 -18.25 -2.74
N THR A 106 16.45 -18.82 -3.47
CA THR A 106 17.84 -18.99 -3.02
C THR A 106 18.45 -17.72 -2.41
N ASN A 107 18.23 -16.57 -3.04
CA ASN A 107 18.79 -15.29 -2.62
C ASN A 107 17.75 -14.15 -2.60
N ARG A 108 16.46 -14.46 -2.76
CA ARG A 108 15.39 -13.46 -2.84
C ARG A 108 14.23 -13.81 -1.91
N VAL A 109 13.73 -12.80 -1.25
CA VAL A 109 12.53 -12.89 -0.41
C VAL A 109 11.47 -11.98 -1.00
N THR A 110 10.30 -12.52 -1.29
CA THR A 110 9.12 -11.75 -1.75
C THR A 110 8.05 -11.84 -0.68
N VAL A 111 7.52 -10.69 -0.30
CA VAL A 111 6.53 -10.55 0.79
C VAL A 111 5.31 -9.82 0.26
N SER A 112 4.14 -10.31 0.60
CA SER A 112 2.87 -9.62 0.37
C SER A 112 2.19 -9.35 1.70
N VAL A 113 1.81 -8.10 1.93
CA VAL A 113 1.10 -7.64 3.12
C VAL A 113 -0.25 -7.07 2.72
N THR A 114 -1.28 -7.45 3.44
CA THR A 114 -2.62 -6.89 3.28
C THR A 114 -2.97 -6.05 4.49
N ILE A 115 -3.35 -4.79 4.26
CA ILE A 115 -3.84 -3.86 5.28
C ILE A 115 -5.35 -3.70 5.07
N THR A 116 -6.11 -3.66 6.16
CA THR A 116 -7.55 -3.43 6.13
C THR A 116 -7.85 -2.10 6.80
N THR A 117 -8.33 -1.13 6.03
CA THR A 117 -8.72 0.19 6.54
C THR A 117 -10.19 0.43 6.22
N THR A 118 -10.99 0.74 7.24
CA THR A 118 -12.44 1.05 7.10
C THR A 118 -13.22 0.08 6.19
N GLY A 119 -12.94 -1.24 6.32
CA GLY A 119 -13.63 -2.28 5.55
C GLY A 119 -13.12 -2.49 4.12
N ARG A 120 -12.02 -1.83 3.75
CA ARG A 120 -11.31 -2.03 2.46
C ARG A 120 -9.99 -2.72 2.72
N ALA A 121 -9.64 -3.66 1.84
CA ALA A 121 -8.35 -4.32 1.86
C ALA A 121 -7.44 -3.74 0.77
N ALA A 122 -6.23 -3.36 1.16
CA ALA A 122 -5.17 -2.97 0.24
C ALA A 122 -3.99 -3.93 0.40
N THR A 123 -3.50 -4.47 -0.71
CA THR A 123 -2.37 -5.40 -0.69
C THR A 123 -1.17 -4.75 -1.37
N GLY A 124 -0.04 -4.78 -0.67
CA GLY A 124 1.27 -4.41 -1.19
C GLY A 124 2.17 -5.64 -1.29
N THR A 125 2.93 -5.73 -2.37
CA THR A 125 3.91 -6.79 -2.58
C THR A 125 5.27 -6.18 -2.88
N ALA A 126 6.31 -6.69 -2.23
CA ALA A 126 7.68 -6.26 -2.47
C ALA A 126 8.64 -7.44 -2.39
N SER A 127 9.79 -7.31 -3.04
CA SER A 127 10.86 -8.29 -3.00
C SER A 127 12.20 -7.65 -2.67
N ALA A 128 13.04 -8.35 -1.94
CA ALA A 128 14.41 -7.97 -1.67
C ALA A 128 15.34 -9.16 -1.95
N ALA A 129 16.53 -8.87 -2.47
CA ALA A 129 17.56 -9.86 -2.68
C ALA A 129 18.65 -9.74 -1.62
N ALA A 130 19.18 -10.86 -1.18
CA ALA A 130 20.39 -10.91 -0.37
C ALA A 130 21.61 -10.67 -1.26
N PHE A 131 22.47 -9.76 -0.86
CA PHE A 131 23.75 -9.50 -1.50
C PHE A 131 24.89 -9.84 -0.54
N ALA A 132 25.84 -10.65 -0.99
CA ALA A 132 27.18 -10.57 -0.43
C ALA A 132 27.75 -9.25 -0.93
N GLY A 133 28.16 -8.38 -0.03
CA GLY A 133 29.01 -7.27 -0.39
C GLY A 133 30.29 -7.84 -1.01
N VAL A 134 30.33 -7.93 -2.32
CA VAL A 134 31.59 -8.17 -3.02
C VAL A 134 32.32 -6.86 -2.90
N ASP A 135 33.39 -6.82 -2.09
CA ASP A 135 34.44 -5.82 -2.25
C ASP A 135 34.97 -5.98 -3.67
N ALA A 136 34.34 -5.28 -4.61
CA ALA A 136 34.94 -5.12 -5.92
C ALA A 136 36.25 -4.35 -5.70
N PRO A 137 37.42 -4.93 -6.05
CA PRO A 137 38.65 -4.16 -5.97
C PRO A 137 38.44 -2.93 -6.84
N LEU A 138 38.56 -1.76 -6.22
CA LEU A 138 38.56 -0.46 -6.92
C LEU A 138 39.67 -0.51 -7.97
N PRO A 139 39.41 -0.11 -9.21
CA PRO A 139 40.42 -0.02 -10.26
C PRO A 139 41.51 0.96 -9.93
#